data_588099d8c44c3f53a2c7b7770dbd4068
#
_entry.id   588099d8c44c3f53a2c7b7770dbd4068
#
_cell.length_a   1.000
_cell.length_b   1.000
_cell.length_c   1.000
_cell.angle_alpha   90.00
_cell.angle_beta   90.00
_cell.angle_gamma   90.00
#
_symmetry.space_group_name_H-M   'P 1'
#
loop_
_entity.id
_entity.type
_entity.pdbx_description
1 polymer ?
#
loop_
_entity_poly.entity_id
_entity_poly.type
_entity_poly.pdbx_seq_one_letter_code
_entity_poly.pdbx_strand_id
1 'polypeptide(L)'
;MEIQNNDRIKQMVVRYVKGELSEEEMDELKRWRDERAEHEELFRNVVSKEELERGIRRFVKTSEQQELEWNRILNRTVRKKRHSRKMSWMRYAALFVLPLLVGGIVYFSWDTTRETGPVVTSPRIVPGVSMAELVLPDGTKVWLDREANRALEEGVKNSGDTLNYTEVVASGIQDSSEIYHTLRVPRGGEYTLVLADGTTVYLNAESELRFPKQFKGKSRKVYLDGEGYFDVRRNEKQPFIVEVKQVEVRVLGTSFGIRAYAKEENVLTTLVEGRVNVEAGGKQVELSPGQQADFSRGNDRLTVTKVDVEQYVSWKDGRLVFDNKPLE
;
A
#
# COMPACT_ATOMS: atom_id res chain seq x y z
N MET A 1 4.41 -31.28 -7.70
CA MET A 1 3.01 -31.62 -8.11
C MET A 1 1.94 -30.89 -7.29
N GLU A 2 2.10 -30.69 -5.97
CA GLU A 2 1.09 -29.97 -5.14
C GLU A 2 0.92 -28.48 -5.47
N ILE A 3 1.97 -27.77 -5.87
CA ILE A 3 1.89 -26.32 -6.14
C ILE A 3 1.09 -26.00 -7.40
N GLN A 4 1.22 -26.82 -8.45
CA GLN A 4 0.45 -26.63 -9.70
C GLN A 4 -1.05 -26.94 -9.54
N ASN A 5 -1.39 -27.87 -8.64
CA ASN A 5 -2.79 -28.21 -8.35
C ASN A 5 -3.51 -27.06 -7.61
N ASN A 6 -2.81 -26.36 -6.74
CA ASN A 6 -3.37 -25.28 -5.93
C ASN A 6 -3.73 -24.03 -6.76
N ASP A 7 -2.95 -23.71 -7.79
CA ASP A 7 -3.25 -22.57 -8.66
C ASP A 7 -4.41 -22.86 -9.63
N ARG A 8 -4.55 -24.11 -10.07
CA ARG A 8 -5.68 -24.56 -10.87
C ARG A 8 -7.00 -24.49 -10.08
N ILE A 9 -6.99 -24.92 -8.83
CA ILE A 9 -8.16 -24.82 -7.93
C ILE A 9 -8.55 -23.35 -7.69
N LYS A 10 -7.59 -22.46 -7.44
CA LYS A 10 -7.85 -21.01 -7.30
C LYS A 10 -8.53 -20.42 -8.54
N GLN A 11 -8.07 -20.78 -9.73
CA GLN A 11 -8.69 -20.33 -11.00
C GLN A 11 -10.11 -20.86 -11.15
N MET A 12 -10.35 -22.13 -10.80
CA MET A 12 -11.70 -22.71 -10.83
C MET A 12 -12.66 -22.03 -9.85
N VAL A 13 -12.20 -21.70 -8.63
CA VAL A 13 -13.03 -20.95 -7.67
C VAL A 13 -13.39 -19.55 -8.19
N VAL A 14 -12.45 -18.84 -8.81
CA VAL A 14 -12.70 -17.51 -9.43
C VAL A 14 -13.71 -17.63 -10.57
N ARG A 15 -13.58 -18.65 -11.44
CA ARG A 15 -14.50 -18.89 -12.56
C ARG A 15 -15.88 -19.36 -12.08
N TYR A 16 -15.95 -20.15 -11.02
CA TYR A 16 -17.21 -20.51 -10.35
C TYR A 16 -17.98 -19.26 -9.91
N VAL A 17 -17.30 -18.34 -9.26
CA VAL A 17 -17.87 -17.07 -8.79
C VAL A 17 -18.38 -16.22 -9.96
N LYS A 18 -17.67 -16.21 -11.10
CA LYS A 18 -18.09 -15.51 -12.32
C LYS A 18 -19.22 -16.21 -13.08
N GLY A 19 -19.57 -17.47 -12.74
CA GLY A 19 -20.55 -18.27 -13.45
C GLY A 19 -20.03 -18.78 -14.81
N GLU A 20 -18.72 -18.90 -14.97
CA GLU A 20 -18.02 -19.28 -16.23
C GLU A 20 -17.44 -20.69 -16.16
N LEU A 21 -17.80 -21.50 -15.16
CA LEU A 21 -17.26 -22.84 -14.97
C LEU A 21 -17.99 -23.85 -15.88
N SER A 22 -17.23 -24.75 -16.51
CA SER A 22 -17.79 -25.88 -17.28
C SER A 22 -18.30 -26.99 -16.36
N GLU A 23 -19.13 -27.91 -16.87
CA GLU A 23 -19.65 -29.03 -16.09
C GLU A 23 -18.53 -29.95 -15.56
N GLU A 24 -17.50 -30.19 -16.38
CA GLU A 24 -16.35 -31.02 -16.00
C GLU A 24 -15.51 -30.37 -14.87
N GLU A 25 -15.29 -29.05 -14.96
CA GLU A 25 -14.60 -28.27 -13.94
C GLU A 25 -15.42 -28.17 -12.64
N MET A 26 -16.73 -28.13 -12.74
CA MET A 26 -17.64 -28.16 -11.59
C MET A 26 -17.54 -29.48 -10.81
N ASP A 27 -17.44 -30.60 -11.50
CA ASP A 27 -17.29 -31.91 -10.86
C ASP A 27 -15.87 -32.09 -10.27
N GLU A 28 -14.86 -31.49 -10.88
CA GLU A 28 -13.49 -31.45 -10.32
C GLU A 28 -13.45 -30.60 -9.03
N LEU A 29 -14.10 -29.46 -9.03
CA LEU A 29 -14.18 -28.58 -7.86
C LEU A 29 -14.98 -29.21 -6.71
N LYS A 30 -16.06 -29.94 -7.00
CA LYS A 30 -16.82 -30.71 -6.00
C LYS A 30 -15.96 -31.79 -5.36
N ARG A 31 -15.24 -32.58 -6.16
CA ARG A 31 -14.36 -33.64 -5.64
C ARG A 31 -13.28 -33.06 -4.71
N TRP A 32 -12.68 -31.93 -5.08
CA TRP A 32 -11.69 -31.25 -4.24
C TRP A 32 -12.29 -30.77 -2.91
N ARG A 33 -13.52 -30.27 -2.90
CA ARG A 33 -14.22 -29.84 -1.68
C ARG A 33 -14.50 -31.01 -0.74
N ASP A 34 -14.94 -32.15 -1.31
CA ASP A 34 -15.32 -33.34 -0.55
C ASP A 34 -14.09 -34.11 -0.01
N GLU A 35 -12.89 -33.82 -0.52
CA GLU A 35 -11.65 -34.51 -0.13
C GLU A 35 -11.23 -34.19 1.31
N ARG A 36 -11.43 -32.94 1.79
CA ARG A 36 -11.09 -32.49 3.15
C ARG A 36 -12.07 -31.45 3.66
N ALA A 37 -12.44 -31.53 4.94
CA ALA A 37 -13.32 -30.53 5.58
C ALA A 37 -12.79 -29.10 5.52
N GLU A 38 -11.46 -28.92 5.54
CA GLU A 38 -10.78 -27.61 5.39
C GLU A 38 -11.02 -26.97 4.02
N HIS A 39 -11.12 -27.76 2.95
CA HIS A 39 -11.39 -27.29 1.60
C HIS A 39 -12.81 -26.72 1.47
N GLU A 40 -13.79 -27.36 2.11
CA GLU A 40 -15.18 -26.88 2.16
C GLU A 40 -15.28 -25.55 2.93
N GLU A 41 -14.54 -25.42 4.03
CA GLU A 41 -14.52 -24.19 4.82
C GLU A 41 -13.87 -23.03 4.05
N LEU A 42 -12.75 -23.27 3.38
CA LEU A 42 -12.08 -22.29 2.51
C LEU A 42 -12.99 -21.85 1.36
N PHE A 43 -13.66 -22.81 0.70
CA PHE A 43 -14.58 -22.51 -0.39
C PHE A 43 -15.75 -21.66 0.08
N ARG A 44 -16.37 -21.98 1.22
CA ARG A 44 -17.47 -21.22 1.82
C ARG A 44 -17.09 -19.80 2.17
N ASN A 45 -15.89 -19.60 2.73
CA ASN A 45 -15.37 -18.27 3.10
C ASN A 45 -15.14 -17.38 1.87
N VAL A 46 -14.69 -17.95 0.76
CA VAL A 46 -14.44 -17.21 -0.49
C VAL A 46 -15.75 -16.89 -1.22
N VAL A 47 -16.63 -17.85 -1.34
CA VAL A 47 -17.89 -17.73 -2.12
C VAL A 47 -18.91 -16.86 -1.41
N SER A 48 -19.00 -16.89 -0.06
CA SER A 48 -19.98 -16.10 0.70
C SER A 48 -19.81 -14.60 0.53
N LYS A 49 -18.58 -14.10 0.47
CA LYS A 49 -18.28 -12.68 0.28
C LYS A 49 -18.66 -12.20 -1.11
N GLU A 50 -18.48 -13.03 -2.12
CA GLU A 50 -18.75 -12.65 -3.51
C GLU A 50 -20.20 -12.92 -3.94
N GLU A 51 -20.93 -13.82 -3.29
CA GLU A 51 -22.38 -13.91 -3.47
C GLU A 51 -23.10 -12.66 -2.97
N LEU A 52 -22.60 -12.05 -1.91
CA LEU A 52 -23.11 -10.77 -1.42
C LEU A 52 -22.88 -9.65 -2.45
N GLU A 53 -21.69 -9.57 -3.06
CA GLU A 53 -21.40 -8.59 -4.11
C GLU A 53 -22.22 -8.82 -5.39
N ARG A 54 -22.48 -10.08 -5.77
CA ARG A 54 -23.39 -10.41 -6.89
C ARG A 54 -24.84 -10.08 -6.56
N GLY A 55 -25.27 -10.28 -5.33
CA GLY A 55 -26.59 -9.87 -4.85
C GLY A 55 -26.79 -8.36 -4.97
N ILE A 56 -25.80 -7.58 -4.55
CA ILE A 56 -25.80 -6.11 -4.66
C ILE A 56 -25.82 -5.67 -6.13
N ARG A 57 -25.01 -6.25 -7.00
CA ARG A 57 -25.01 -5.93 -8.45
C ARG A 57 -26.32 -6.30 -9.15
N ARG A 58 -26.97 -7.41 -8.78
CA ARG A 58 -28.31 -7.76 -9.30
C ARG A 58 -29.36 -6.77 -8.81
N PHE A 59 -29.30 -6.36 -7.57
CA PHE A 59 -30.22 -5.36 -7.02
C PHE A 59 -30.12 -4.01 -7.73
N VAL A 60 -28.90 -3.53 -7.99
CA VAL A 60 -28.66 -2.30 -8.75
C VAL A 60 -29.14 -2.42 -10.20
N LYS A 61 -28.89 -3.57 -10.86
CA LYS A 61 -29.35 -3.79 -12.24
C LYS A 61 -30.86 -3.93 -12.36
N THR A 62 -31.53 -4.46 -11.32
CA THR A 62 -32.99 -4.56 -11.25
C THR A 62 -33.63 -3.20 -11.01
N SER A 63 -32.98 -2.30 -10.28
CA SER A 63 -33.47 -0.92 -10.08
C SER A 63 -33.44 -0.09 -11.38
N GLU A 64 -32.38 -0.23 -12.19
CA GLU A 64 -32.33 0.42 -13.54
C GLU A 64 -33.39 -0.14 -14.50
N GLN A 65 -33.68 -1.43 -14.46
CA GLN A 65 -34.76 -2.02 -15.27
C GLN A 65 -36.15 -1.60 -14.80
N GLN A 66 -36.36 -1.43 -13.50
CA GLN A 66 -37.62 -0.90 -12.95
C GLN A 66 -37.88 0.54 -13.38
N GLU A 67 -36.88 1.41 -13.44
CA GLU A 67 -37.03 2.78 -13.96
C GLU A 67 -37.42 2.79 -15.46
N LEU A 68 -36.85 1.91 -16.27
CA LEU A 68 -37.17 1.78 -17.68
C LEU A 68 -38.59 1.24 -17.91
N GLU A 69 -39.06 0.32 -17.08
CA GLU A 69 -40.44 -0.19 -17.13
C GLU A 69 -41.44 0.84 -16.60
N TRP A 70 -41.10 1.58 -15.56
CA TRP A 70 -41.92 2.65 -15.01
C TRP A 70 -42.18 3.76 -16.04
N ASN A 71 -41.16 4.16 -16.77
CA ASN A 71 -41.29 5.10 -17.87
C ASN A 71 -42.11 4.57 -19.06
N ARG A 72 -42.15 3.24 -19.31
CA ARG A 72 -43.01 2.63 -20.31
C ARG A 72 -44.49 2.61 -19.88
N ILE A 73 -44.77 2.44 -18.61
CA ILE A 73 -46.14 2.46 -18.05
C ILE A 73 -46.70 3.88 -18.06
N LEU A 74 -45.91 4.88 -17.67
CA LEU A 74 -46.33 6.28 -17.72
C LEU A 74 -46.63 6.77 -19.15
N ASN A 75 -45.91 6.31 -20.17
CA ASN A 75 -46.16 6.65 -21.56
C ASN A 75 -47.36 5.95 -22.19
N ARG A 76 -47.86 4.85 -21.59
CA ARG A 76 -49.06 4.14 -22.05
C ARG A 76 -50.37 4.68 -21.47
N THR A 77 -50.31 5.40 -20.36
CA THR A 77 -51.53 5.91 -19.68
C THR A 77 -51.97 7.29 -20.17
N VAL A 78 -51.15 7.99 -20.98
CA VAL A 78 -51.47 9.38 -21.44
C VAL A 78 -52.20 9.45 -22.78
N ARG A 79 -52.67 8.30 -23.36
CA ARG A 79 -53.46 8.34 -24.61
C ARG A 79 -54.86 7.77 -24.46
N LYS A 80 -55.75 8.53 -23.78
CA LYS A 80 -57.17 8.44 -23.99
C LYS A 80 -57.80 9.83 -24.06
N LYS A 81 -57.99 10.31 -25.31
CA LYS A 81 -58.88 11.45 -25.60
C LYS A 81 -60.26 11.15 -25.08
N ARG A 82 -60.86 12.05 -24.32
CA ARG A 82 -62.29 12.21 -24.21
C ARG A 82 -62.65 13.69 -24.20
N HIS A 83 -63.32 14.08 -25.26
CA HIS A 83 -64.04 15.34 -25.40
C HIS A 83 -65.18 15.40 -24.39
N SER A 84 -65.29 16.47 -23.60
CA SER A 84 -66.60 17.11 -23.34
C SER A 84 -66.46 18.42 -22.60
N ARG A 85 -67.04 19.41 -23.21
CA ARG A 85 -67.78 20.58 -22.71
C ARG A 85 -67.34 21.28 -21.42
N LYS A 86 -66.99 22.58 -21.68
CA LYS A 86 -67.31 23.77 -20.91
C LYS A 86 -67.13 23.72 -19.39
N MET A 87 -66.15 24.46 -18.91
CA MET A 87 -66.39 25.18 -17.68
C MET A 87 -65.48 26.44 -17.60
N SER A 88 -66.12 27.57 -17.48
CA SER A 88 -65.57 28.94 -17.33
C SER A 88 -64.76 29.10 -16.00
N TRP A 89 -64.53 28.07 -15.25
CA TRP A 89 -63.75 28.06 -14.03
C TRP A 89 -62.21 28.04 -14.28
N MET A 90 -61.75 27.73 -15.48
CA MET A 90 -60.32 27.75 -15.83
C MET A 90 -59.68 29.14 -15.79
N ARG A 91 -60.49 30.21 -15.82
CA ARG A 91 -59.94 31.59 -15.71
C ARG A 91 -59.47 31.94 -14.30
N TYR A 92 -59.94 31.26 -13.29
CA TYR A 92 -59.54 31.50 -11.89
C TYR A 92 -58.54 30.45 -11.36
N ALA A 93 -58.43 29.31 -12.03
CA ALA A 93 -57.47 28.28 -11.68
C ALA A 93 -56.01 28.77 -11.82
N ALA A 94 -55.74 29.59 -12.81
CA ALA A 94 -54.41 30.16 -13.06
C ALA A 94 -53.94 31.06 -11.88
N LEU A 95 -54.85 31.68 -11.16
CA LEU A 95 -54.58 32.56 -10.02
C LEU A 95 -54.12 31.80 -8.77
N PHE A 96 -54.42 30.52 -8.66
CA PHE A 96 -54.00 29.63 -7.56
C PHE A 96 -52.88 28.68 -7.95
N VAL A 97 -52.83 28.24 -9.22
CA VAL A 97 -51.81 27.29 -9.65
C VAL A 97 -50.44 27.99 -9.83
N LEU A 98 -50.46 29.24 -10.31
CA LEU A 98 -49.21 29.97 -10.55
C LEU A 98 -48.41 30.27 -9.27
N PRO A 99 -49.01 30.77 -8.15
CA PRO A 99 -48.28 30.93 -6.92
C PRO A 99 -47.89 29.61 -6.25
N LEU A 100 -48.68 28.51 -6.44
CA LEU A 100 -48.29 27.18 -6.00
C LEU A 100 -47.11 26.61 -6.78
N LEU A 101 -47.07 26.84 -8.11
CA LEU A 101 -45.93 26.47 -8.95
C LEU A 101 -44.67 27.28 -8.59
N VAL A 102 -44.83 28.62 -8.44
CA VAL A 102 -43.70 29.46 -8.04
C VAL A 102 -43.22 29.13 -6.62
N GLY A 103 -44.16 28.92 -5.66
CA GLY A 103 -43.83 28.48 -4.32
C GLY A 103 -43.17 27.13 -4.28
N GLY A 104 -43.61 26.17 -5.13
CA GLY A 104 -42.99 24.85 -5.27
C GLY A 104 -41.59 24.94 -5.87
N ILE A 105 -41.40 25.81 -6.92
CA ILE A 105 -40.06 26.00 -7.51
C ILE A 105 -39.13 26.68 -6.50
N VAL A 106 -39.60 27.70 -5.76
CA VAL A 106 -38.79 28.37 -4.73
C VAL A 106 -38.48 27.41 -3.58
N TYR A 107 -39.46 26.61 -3.10
CA TYR A 107 -39.25 25.61 -2.09
C TYR A 107 -38.24 24.53 -2.52
N PHE A 108 -38.40 24.02 -3.75
CA PHE A 108 -37.47 23.03 -4.31
C PHE A 108 -36.09 23.60 -4.60
N SER A 109 -36.01 24.87 -5.05
CA SER A 109 -34.72 25.56 -5.26
C SER A 109 -34.02 25.91 -3.93
N TRP A 110 -34.78 26.12 -2.87
CA TRP A 110 -34.18 26.39 -1.54
C TRP A 110 -33.61 25.15 -0.88
N ASP A 111 -34.17 23.97 -1.17
CA ASP A 111 -33.66 22.70 -0.63
C ASP A 111 -32.47 22.15 -1.47
N THR A 112 -32.29 22.62 -2.73
CA THR A 112 -31.14 22.24 -3.58
C THR A 112 -29.88 23.05 -3.27
N THR A 113 -29.92 24.07 -2.41
CA THR A 113 -28.73 24.75 -1.86
C THR A 113 -28.22 24.12 -0.58
N ARG A 114 -28.68 22.92 -0.20
CA ARG A 114 -27.85 22.09 0.64
C ARG A 114 -26.64 21.76 -0.17
N GLU A 115 -25.57 22.53 0.06
CA GLU A 115 -24.23 22.19 -0.35
C GLU A 115 -24.06 20.68 -0.07
N THR A 116 -24.05 19.89 -1.13
CA THR A 116 -23.38 18.61 -1.06
C THR A 116 -21.95 19.00 -0.74
N GLY A 117 -21.66 19.06 0.57
CA GLY A 117 -20.29 19.18 1.05
C GLY A 117 -19.47 18.21 0.19
N PRO A 118 -18.23 18.56 -0.19
CA PRO A 118 -17.41 17.70 -1.03
C PRO A 118 -17.56 16.30 -0.43
N VAL A 119 -18.04 15.35 -1.25
CA VAL A 119 -18.03 13.94 -0.88
C VAL A 119 -16.57 13.67 -0.58
N VAL A 120 -16.23 13.68 0.69
CA VAL A 120 -14.94 13.21 1.17
C VAL A 120 -14.97 11.72 0.82
N THR A 121 -14.60 11.44 -0.41
CA THR A 121 -14.27 10.07 -0.78
C THR A 121 -13.14 9.71 0.16
N SER A 122 -13.47 8.92 1.18
CA SER A 122 -12.46 8.34 2.07
C SER A 122 -11.37 7.81 1.15
N PRO A 123 -10.10 8.25 1.28
CA PRO A 123 -9.05 7.78 0.42
C PRO A 123 -9.07 6.26 0.50
N ARG A 124 -9.31 5.61 -0.65
CA ARG A 124 -9.28 4.16 -0.71
C ARG A 124 -7.89 3.75 -0.24
N ILE A 125 -7.80 3.06 0.89
CA ILE A 125 -6.53 2.52 1.38
C ILE A 125 -6.10 1.49 0.33
N VAL A 126 -5.10 1.84 -0.45
CA VAL A 126 -4.46 0.95 -1.44
C VAL A 126 -3.20 0.42 -0.76
N PRO A 127 -2.89 -0.88 -0.87
CA PRO A 127 -1.60 -1.39 -0.43
C PRO A 127 -0.46 -0.59 -1.05
N GLY A 128 0.69 -0.53 -0.36
CA GLY A 128 1.90 0.12 -0.89
C GLY A 128 2.21 -0.39 -2.30
N VAL A 129 2.57 0.52 -3.18
CA VAL A 129 2.94 0.20 -4.56
C VAL A 129 4.46 0.26 -4.66
N SER A 130 5.07 -0.73 -5.33
CA SER A 130 6.53 -0.70 -5.55
C SER A 130 6.87 0.44 -6.50
N MET A 131 7.31 1.57 -5.94
CA MET A 131 7.73 2.77 -6.67
C MET A 131 8.82 3.51 -5.90
N ALA A 132 9.84 3.97 -6.62
CA ALA A 132 10.90 4.79 -6.08
C ALA A 132 11.49 5.73 -7.15
N GLU A 133 12.25 6.74 -6.72
CA GLU A 133 13.05 7.62 -7.55
C GLU A 133 14.53 7.40 -7.20
N LEU A 134 15.34 6.98 -8.15
CA LEU A 134 16.80 6.94 -8.01
C LEU A 134 17.37 8.26 -8.47
N VAL A 135 18.09 8.94 -7.60
CA VAL A 135 18.82 10.18 -7.90
C VAL A 135 20.30 9.86 -8.03
N LEU A 136 20.85 10.11 -9.21
CA LEU A 136 22.25 9.91 -9.55
C LEU A 136 23.11 11.10 -9.09
N PRO A 137 24.45 10.95 -9.06
CA PRO A 137 25.36 11.99 -8.57
C PRO A 137 25.29 13.32 -9.36
N ASP A 138 24.94 13.25 -10.64
CA ASP A 138 24.76 14.41 -11.52
C ASP A 138 23.40 15.11 -11.33
N GLY A 139 22.55 14.61 -10.41
CA GLY A 139 21.19 15.09 -10.18
C GLY A 139 20.15 14.50 -11.11
N THR A 140 20.52 13.60 -12.03
CA THR A 140 19.58 12.89 -12.89
C THR A 140 18.66 12.03 -12.04
N LYS A 141 17.34 12.08 -12.31
CA LYS A 141 16.30 11.36 -11.61
C LYS A 141 15.74 10.26 -12.50
N VAL A 142 15.73 9.06 -11.99
CA VAL A 142 15.21 7.86 -12.68
C VAL A 142 14.07 7.27 -11.88
N TRP A 143 12.87 7.27 -12.44
CA TRP A 143 11.73 6.60 -11.84
C TRP A 143 11.86 5.08 -11.96
N LEU A 144 11.65 4.40 -10.86
CA LEU A 144 11.67 2.96 -10.71
C LEU A 144 10.23 2.50 -10.43
N ASP A 145 9.71 1.69 -11.31
CA ASP A 145 8.41 1.06 -11.17
C ASP A 145 8.52 -0.44 -11.43
N ARG A 146 7.45 -1.17 -11.16
CA ARG A 146 7.39 -2.63 -11.29
C ARG A 146 7.59 -3.13 -12.72
N GLU A 147 7.35 -2.29 -13.72
CA GLU A 147 7.42 -2.65 -15.13
C GLU A 147 8.81 -2.39 -15.73
N ALA A 148 9.63 -1.57 -15.09
CA ALA A 148 10.94 -1.17 -15.58
C ALA A 148 12.03 -2.22 -15.29
N ASN A 149 11.99 -3.33 -16.01
CA ASN A 149 13.10 -4.30 -16.02
C ASN A 149 14.21 -3.80 -16.95
N ARG A 150 15.17 -3.03 -16.42
CA ARG A 150 16.25 -2.44 -17.23
C ARG A 150 17.56 -2.30 -16.45
N ALA A 151 18.66 -2.36 -17.20
CA ALA A 151 19.95 -1.87 -16.71
C ALA A 151 19.92 -0.33 -16.71
N LEU A 152 20.23 0.28 -15.58
CA LEU A 152 20.24 1.75 -15.42
C LEU A 152 21.64 2.31 -15.69
N GLU A 153 22.65 1.63 -15.15
CA GLU A 153 24.07 1.89 -15.32
C GLU A 153 24.84 0.57 -15.34
N GLU A 154 26.13 0.62 -15.62
CA GLU A 154 26.98 -0.57 -15.57
C GLU A 154 26.99 -1.16 -14.15
N GLY A 155 26.50 -2.41 -14.04
CA GLY A 155 26.38 -3.15 -12.79
C GLY A 155 25.16 -2.81 -11.94
N VAL A 156 24.25 -1.92 -12.39
CA VAL A 156 23.02 -1.55 -11.67
C VAL A 156 21.80 -2.02 -12.43
N LYS A 157 21.01 -2.90 -11.82
CA LYS A 157 19.81 -3.47 -12.42
C LYS A 157 18.57 -3.18 -11.60
N ASN A 158 17.51 -2.80 -12.29
CA ASN A 158 16.17 -2.76 -11.72
C ASN A 158 15.39 -3.99 -12.18
N SER A 159 14.83 -4.75 -11.23
CA SER A 159 14.05 -5.95 -11.49
C SER A 159 12.75 -5.89 -10.67
N GLY A 160 11.68 -5.37 -11.28
CA GLY A 160 10.39 -5.22 -10.61
C GLY A 160 10.44 -4.25 -9.43
N ASP A 161 10.38 -4.78 -8.21
CA ASP A 161 10.38 -4.04 -6.95
C ASP A 161 11.76 -3.91 -6.30
N THR A 162 12.82 -4.35 -7.01
CA THR A 162 14.16 -4.46 -6.43
C THR A 162 15.21 -3.79 -7.32
N LEU A 163 15.96 -2.85 -6.72
CA LEU A 163 17.15 -2.24 -7.29
C LEU A 163 18.39 -2.96 -6.79
N ASN A 164 19.23 -3.48 -7.70
CA ASN A 164 20.35 -4.36 -7.38
C ASN A 164 21.70 -3.78 -7.82
N TYR A 165 22.64 -3.68 -6.87
CA TYR A 165 24.01 -3.18 -7.04
C TYR A 165 25.09 -4.26 -6.93
N THR A 166 24.75 -5.53 -6.75
CA THR A 166 25.75 -6.60 -6.51
C THR A 166 26.70 -6.81 -7.70
N GLU A 167 26.27 -6.52 -8.90
CA GLU A 167 27.09 -6.66 -10.11
C GLU A 167 28.12 -5.51 -10.29
N VAL A 168 27.95 -4.39 -9.58
CA VAL A 168 28.92 -3.28 -9.59
C VAL A 168 30.29 -3.72 -9.10
N VAL A 169 30.35 -4.58 -8.10
CA VAL A 169 31.62 -5.14 -7.57
C VAL A 169 32.21 -6.15 -8.55
N ALA A 170 31.37 -6.95 -9.21
CA ALA A 170 31.79 -7.97 -10.16
C ALA A 170 32.39 -7.38 -11.44
N SER A 171 31.94 -6.21 -11.87
CA SER A 171 32.45 -5.55 -13.09
C SER A 171 33.81 -4.84 -12.92
N GLY A 172 34.36 -4.82 -11.71
CA GLY A 172 35.71 -4.29 -11.46
C GLY A 172 35.87 -2.78 -11.70
N ILE A 173 34.78 -2.02 -11.69
CA ILE A 173 34.79 -0.57 -11.84
C ILE A 173 35.53 0.05 -10.64
N GLN A 174 36.81 0.32 -10.81
CA GLN A 174 37.63 1.06 -9.85
C GLN A 174 37.52 2.57 -10.14
N ASP A 175 36.39 3.17 -9.75
CA ASP A 175 36.34 4.61 -9.69
C ASP A 175 37.03 5.10 -8.39
N SER A 176 37.94 6.07 -8.49
CA SER A 176 38.73 6.58 -7.37
C SER A 176 37.91 7.47 -6.42
N SER A 177 36.77 7.96 -6.85
CA SER A 177 35.86 8.81 -6.04
C SER A 177 34.74 7.96 -5.37
N GLU A 178 34.29 8.40 -4.18
CA GLU A 178 33.08 7.87 -3.57
C GLU A 178 31.87 8.46 -4.30
N ILE A 179 31.20 7.64 -5.11
CA ILE A 179 30.00 8.02 -5.85
C ILE A 179 28.78 7.61 -5.00
N TYR A 180 27.98 8.60 -4.60
CA TYR A 180 26.76 8.36 -3.84
C TYR A 180 25.51 8.44 -4.74
N HIS A 181 24.62 7.49 -4.56
CA HIS A 181 23.27 7.49 -5.10
C HIS A 181 22.26 7.72 -3.97
N THR A 182 21.08 8.21 -4.32
CA THR A 182 20.01 8.41 -3.37
C THR A 182 18.74 7.74 -3.88
N LEU A 183 18.19 6.80 -3.11
CA LEU A 183 16.90 6.18 -3.40
C LEU A 183 15.82 6.85 -2.56
N ARG A 184 14.79 7.40 -3.20
CA ARG A 184 13.65 8.06 -2.58
C ARG A 184 12.40 7.27 -2.83
N VAL A 185 11.68 6.94 -1.77
CA VAL A 185 10.38 6.28 -1.83
C VAL A 185 9.29 7.33 -1.56
N PRO A 186 8.39 7.59 -2.51
CA PRO A 186 7.33 8.56 -2.32
C PRO A 186 6.25 8.03 -1.36
N ARG A 187 5.31 8.90 -1.02
CA ARG A 187 4.16 8.54 -0.20
C ARG A 187 3.34 7.40 -0.85
N GLY A 188 3.03 6.37 -0.07
CA GLY A 188 2.31 5.18 -0.51
C GLY A 188 3.16 4.21 -1.34
N GLY A 189 4.48 4.48 -1.46
CA GLY A 189 5.45 3.58 -2.06
C GLY A 189 6.14 2.68 -1.04
N GLU A 190 6.76 1.62 -1.53
CA GLU A 190 7.73 0.78 -0.84
C GLU A 190 8.74 0.28 -1.87
N TYR A 191 9.99 0.07 -1.46
CA TYR A 191 11.01 -0.39 -2.42
C TYR A 191 12.11 -1.20 -1.76
N THR A 192 12.66 -2.16 -2.49
CA THR A 192 13.77 -2.99 -2.05
C THR A 192 15.06 -2.58 -2.75
N LEU A 193 16.15 -2.48 -1.99
CA LEU A 193 17.48 -2.18 -2.48
C LEU A 193 18.45 -3.27 -2.03
N VAL A 194 19.17 -3.85 -2.98
CA VAL A 194 20.30 -4.73 -2.69
C VAL A 194 21.59 -3.97 -2.96
N LEU A 195 22.34 -3.68 -1.91
CA LEU A 195 23.59 -2.94 -1.96
C LEU A 195 24.74 -3.79 -2.55
N ALA A 196 25.83 -3.14 -2.92
CA ALA A 196 26.99 -3.78 -3.56
C ALA A 196 27.64 -4.89 -2.70
N ASP A 197 27.51 -4.82 -1.38
CA ASP A 197 27.98 -5.87 -0.46
C ASP A 197 27.03 -7.03 -0.28
N GLY A 198 25.82 -6.97 -0.90
CA GLY A 198 24.76 -7.96 -0.78
C GLY A 198 23.84 -7.73 0.43
N THR A 199 23.97 -6.60 1.14
CA THR A 199 23.00 -6.17 2.14
C THR A 199 21.68 -5.81 1.49
N THR A 200 20.56 -6.32 2.02
CA THR A 200 19.21 -5.98 1.54
C THR A 200 18.58 -4.93 2.45
N VAL A 201 18.02 -3.88 1.83
CA VAL A 201 17.34 -2.79 2.52
C VAL A 201 15.92 -2.68 1.97
N TYR A 202 14.93 -2.74 2.84
CA TYR A 202 13.55 -2.44 2.52
C TYR A 202 13.26 -1.02 2.99
N LEU A 203 12.77 -0.17 2.11
CA LEU A 203 12.41 1.21 2.41
C LEU A 203 10.89 1.39 2.38
N ASN A 204 10.37 1.99 3.46
CA ASN A 204 8.97 2.32 3.59
C ASN A 204 8.64 3.66 2.92
N ALA A 205 7.36 4.02 2.84
CA ALA A 205 6.87 5.27 2.28
C ALA A 205 7.55 6.51 2.91
N GLU A 206 7.70 7.57 2.11
CA GLU A 206 8.32 8.85 2.52
C GLU A 206 9.76 8.69 3.07
N SER A 207 10.51 7.70 2.58
CA SER A 207 11.87 7.41 3.04
C SER A 207 12.91 7.71 1.95
N GLU A 208 14.09 8.13 2.40
CA GLU A 208 15.24 8.41 1.57
C GLU A 208 16.47 7.68 2.12
N LEU A 209 17.17 6.91 1.26
CA LEU A 209 18.45 6.31 1.58
C LEU A 209 19.51 6.83 0.63
N ARG A 210 20.56 7.43 1.19
CA ARG A 210 21.77 7.82 0.46
C ARG A 210 22.86 6.81 0.76
N PHE A 211 23.44 6.21 -0.28
CA PHE A 211 24.42 5.13 -0.16
C PHE A 211 25.49 5.22 -1.25
N PRO A 212 26.70 4.75 -1.02
CA PRO A 212 27.73 4.71 -2.03
C PRO A 212 27.46 3.59 -3.04
N LYS A 213 27.73 3.82 -4.32
CA LYS A 213 27.63 2.81 -5.40
C LYS A 213 28.45 1.56 -5.05
N GLN A 214 29.58 1.75 -4.33
CA GLN A 214 30.46 0.70 -3.83
C GLN A 214 31.05 1.11 -2.49
N PHE A 215 31.09 0.20 -1.52
CA PHE A 215 31.74 0.45 -0.23
C PHE A 215 33.25 0.39 -0.33
N LYS A 216 33.90 1.50 -0.06
CA LYS A 216 35.37 1.65 -0.01
C LYS A 216 35.78 1.99 1.42
N GLY A 217 36.95 1.57 1.83
CA GLY A 217 37.48 1.93 3.14
C GLY A 217 37.13 0.92 4.26
N LYS A 218 37.16 1.40 5.52
CA LYS A 218 37.11 0.56 6.73
C LYS A 218 35.68 0.28 7.21
N SER A 219 34.68 0.92 6.67
CA SER A 219 33.26 0.76 7.05
C SER A 219 32.34 0.84 5.83
N ARG A 220 31.13 0.33 5.97
CA ARG A 220 30.03 0.40 5.00
C ARG A 220 29.01 1.40 5.52
N LYS A 221 29.08 2.65 5.08
CA LYS A 221 28.23 3.74 5.62
C LYS A 221 27.12 4.10 4.65
N VAL A 222 25.92 4.22 5.18
CA VAL A 222 24.71 4.73 4.50
C VAL A 222 24.01 5.76 5.38
N TYR A 223 23.15 6.59 4.77
CA TYR A 223 22.40 7.66 5.45
C TYR A 223 20.91 7.46 5.20
N LEU A 224 20.12 7.44 6.27
CA LEU A 224 18.67 7.23 6.21
C LEU A 224 17.91 8.47 6.73
N ASP A 225 16.86 8.88 6.01
CA ASP A 225 15.75 9.69 6.51
C ASP A 225 14.45 8.95 6.22
N GLY A 226 13.62 8.67 7.22
CA GLY A 226 12.42 7.85 7.10
C GLY A 226 12.51 6.50 7.79
N GLU A 227 11.92 5.46 7.21
CA GLU A 227 11.86 4.12 7.78
C GLU A 227 12.47 3.08 6.85
N GLY A 228 13.36 2.26 7.40
CA GLY A 228 14.02 1.19 6.67
C GLY A 228 14.27 -0.04 7.53
N TYR A 229 14.13 -1.21 6.90
CA TYR A 229 14.55 -2.49 7.46
C TYR A 229 15.80 -2.95 6.74
N PHE A 230 16.82 -3.35 7.51
CA PHE A 230 18.13 -3.74 7.03
C PHE A 230 18.39 -5.20 7.35
N ASP A 231 18.66 -6.00 6.32
CA ASP A 231 19.20 -7.34 6.44
C ASP A 231 20.68 -7.31 6.02
N VAL A 232 21.54 -7.06 6.98
CA VAL A 232 22.95 -6.73 6.72
C VAL A 232 23.78 -7.99 6.56
N ARG A 233 24.43 -8.11 5.41
CA ARG A 233 25.39 -9.20 5.17
C ARG A 233 26.56 -9.12 6.16
N ARG A 234 26.83 -10.25 6.83
CA ARG A 234 27.87 -10.34 7.86
C ARG A 234 29.27 -10.06 7.29
N ASN A 235 29.95 -9.08 7.88
CA ASN A 235 31.35 -8.77 7.60
C ASN A 235 32.00 -8.10 8.85
N GLU A 236 32.74 -8.88 9.60
CA GLU A 236 33.38 -8.42 10.84
C GLU A 236 34.55 -7.44 10.60
N LYS A 237 35.14 -7.48 9.40
CA LYS A 237 36.27 -6.60 9.03
C LYS A 237 35.85 -5.23 8.58
N GLN A 238 34.58 -5.07 8.17
CA GLN A 238 34.05 -3.82 7.63
C GLN A 238 32.62 -3.59 8.19
N PRO A 239 32.51 -2.97 9.38
CA PRO A 239 31.22 -2.70 10.02
C PRO A 239 30.26 -1.95 9.07
N PHE A 240 28.97 -2.26 9.18
CA PHE A 240 27.91 -1.52 8.51
C PHE A 240 27.38 -0.43 9.45
N ILE A 241 27.25 0.79 8.94
CA ILE A 241 26.86 1.96 9.72
C ILE A 241 25.69 2.62 9.02
N VAL A 242 24.57 2.76 9.75
CA VAL A 242 23.46 3.62 9.32
C VAL A 242 23.54 4.92 10.12
N GLU A 243 23.74 6.01 9.41
CA GLU A 243 23.74 7.36 10.00
C GLU A 243 22.36 7.99 9.80
N VAL A 244 21.78 8.44 10.90
CA VAL A 244 20.45 9.05 10.96
C VAL A 244 20.56 10.31 11.81
N LYS A 245 20.77 11.45 11.18
CA LYS A 245 20.91 12.75 11.91
C LYS A 245 21.88 12.66 13.10
N GLN A 246 21.37 12.54 14.31
CA GLN A 246 22.14 12.51 15.56
C GLN A 246 22.36 11.09 16.10
N VAL A 247 21.96 10.06 15.34
CA VAL A 247 22.07 8.65 15.74
C VAL A 247 22.96 7.91 14.77
N GLU A 248 23.95 7.19 15.28
CA GLU A 248 24.73 6.22 14.51
C GLU A 248 24.36 4.80 14.98
N VAL A 249 23.96 3.96 14.03
CA VAL A 249 23.62 2.54 14.25
C VAL A 249 24.69 1.69 13.59
N ARG A 250 25.46 0.93 14.39
CA ARG A 250 26.60 0.14 13.94
C ARG A 250 26.36 -1.36 14.13
N VAL A 251 26.60 -2.14 13.07
CA VAL A 251 26.40 -3.61 13.07
C VAL A 251 27.50 -4.32 12.29
N LEU A 252 27.63 -5.65 12.48
CA LEU A 252 28.57 -6.50 11.73
C LEU A 252 27.88 -7.45 10.76
N GLY A 253 26.59 -7.80 11.03
CA GLY A 253 25.75 -8.71 10.27
C GLY A 253 24.52 -8.98 11.11
N THR A 254 23.42 -8.32 10.81
CA THR A 254 22.32 -8.11 11.76
C THR A 254 21.07 -7.74 10.96
N SER A 255 19.92 -8.22 11.41
CA SER A 255 18.62 -7.84 10.88
C SER A 255 17.91 -6.90 11.86
N PHE A 256 17.60 -5.67 11.43
CA PHE A 256 17.04 -4.64 12.30
C PHE A 256 16.23 -3.60 11.50
N GLY A 257 15.28 -2.94 12.18
CA GLY A 257 14.50 -1.82 11.66
C GLY A 257 14.94 -0.49 12.26
N ILE A 258 14.91 0.58 11.47
CA ILE A 258 15.06 1.97 11.93
C ILE A 258 13.86 2.76 11.46
N ARG A 259 13.22 3.53 12.38
CA ARG A 259 12.20 4.52 12.07
C ARG A 259 12.68 5.89 12.56
N ALA A 260 12.83 6.82 11.61
CA ALA A 260 13.51 8.08 11.84
C ALA A 260 13.01 9.21 10.92
N TYR A 261 11.71 9.34 10.76
CA TYR A 261 11.13 10.41 9.96
C TYR A 261 11.50 11.80 10.48
N ALA A 262 11.73 12.74 9.57
CA ALA A 262 12.11 14.11 9.92
C ALA A 262 11.08 14.82 10.83
N LYS A 263 9.81 14.50 10.65
CA LYS A 263 8.68 15.09 11.40
C LYS A 263 8.47 14.45 12.77
N GLU A 264 9.05 13.27 13.03
CA GLU A 264 8.92 12.57 14.31
C GLU A 264 10.00 13.02 15.28
N GLU A 265 9.65 13.11 16.56
CA GLU A 265 10.59 13.51 17.62
C GLU A 265 11.58 12.40 17.93
N ASN A 266 11.16 11.14 17.79
CA ASN A 266 11.96 10.00 18.20
C ASN A 266 12.62 9.29 16.99
N VAL A 267 13.78 8.70 17.25
CA VAL A 267 14.42 7.71 16.38
C VAL A 267 14.34 6.36 17.07
N LEU A 268 13.65 5.41 16.43
CA LEU A 268 13.49 4.07 16.94
C LEU A 268 14.41 3.11 16.19
N THR A 269 15.16 2.29 16.91
CA THR A 269 15.98 1.21 16.35
C THR A 269 15.58 -0.11 16.98
N THR A 270 15.00 -1.02 16.20
CA THR A 270 14.45 -2.31 16.68
C THR A 270 15.30 -3.47 16.19
N LEU A 271 15.83 -4.28 17.11
CA LEU A 271 16.66 -5.41 16.75
C LEU A 271 15.84 -6.71 16.63
N VAL A 272 15.98 -7.35 15.45
CA VAL A 272 15.37 -8.65 15.14
C VAL A 272 16.34 -9.78 15.43
N GLU A 273 17.54 -9.72 14.81
CA GLU A 273 18.56 -10.78 14.93
C GLU A 273 19.96 -10.16 14.94
N GLY A 274 20.86 -10.75 15.72
CA GLY A 274 22.26 -10.33 15.81
C GLY A 274 22.54 -9.38 16.97
N ARG A 275 23.32 -8.34 16.74
CA ARG A 275 23.68 -7.29 17.71
C ARG A 275 23.72 -5.93 17.02
N VAL A 276 23.20 -4.94 17.71
CA VAL A 276 23.21 -3.54 17.26
C VAL A 276 23.84 -2.68 18.33
N ASN A 277 24.77 -1.83 17.92
CA ASN A 277 25.30 -0.76 18.75
C ASN A 277 24.69 0.56 18.28
N VAL A 278 24.01 1.28 19.17
CA VAL A 278 23.39 2.58 18.92
C VAL A 278 24.11 3.64 19.68
N GLU A 279 24.61 4.67 18.98
CA GLU A 279 25.23 5.84 19.57
C GLU A 279 24.37 7.09 19.27
N ALA A 280 23.95 7.80 20.31
CA ALA A 280 23.14 9.00 20.21
C ALA A 280 23.28 9.89 21.45
N GLY A 281 23.32 11.22 21.28
CA GLY A 281 23.42 12.19 22.39
C GLY A 281 24.62 11.95 23.28
N GLY A 282 25.75 11.47 22.74
CA GLY A 282 26.96 11.13 23.51
C GLY A 282 26.82 9.86 24.38
N LYS A 283 25.76 9.09 24.22
CA LYS A 283 25.52 7.82 24.89
C LYS A 283 25.60 6.69 23.90
N GLN A 284 25.98 5.50 24.39
CA GLN A 284 26.10 4.29 23.59
C GLN A 284 25.37 3.13 24.29
N VAL A 285 24.57 2.38 23.54
CA VAL A 285 23.87 1.20 24.03
C VAL A 285 24.01 0.04 23.05
N GLU A 286 24.10 -1.18 23.57
CA GLU A 286 24.04 -2.41 22.78
C GLU A 286 22.67 -3.05 22.94
N LEU A 287 22.02 -3.41 21.81
CA LEU A 287 20.74 -4.11 21.79
C LEU A 287 20.94 -5.61 21.61
N SER A 288 20.07 -6.38 22.29
CA SER A 288 19.83 -7.80 22.08
C SER A 288 18.53 -8.01 21.31
N PRO A 289 18.32 -9.15 20.62
CA PRO A 289 17.08 -9.44 19.91
C PRO A 289 15.82 -9.23 20.76
N GLY A 290 14.79 -8.60 20.19
CA GLY A 290 13.56 -8.23 20.91
C GLY A 290 13.66 -6.91 21.68
N GLN A 291 14.77 -6.16 21.54
CA GLN A 291 14.92 -4.83 22.15
C GLN A 291 14.83 -3.72 21.10
N GLN A 292 14.38 -2.57 21.57
CA GLN A 292 14.31 -1.33 20.82
C GLN A 292 15.03 -0.21 21.58
N ALA A 293 15.90 0.50 20.90
CA ALA A 293 16.42 1.80 21.35
C ALA A 293 15.48 2.89 20.87
N ASP A 294 15.13 3.79 21.78
CA ASP A 294 14.34 5.00 21.52
C ASP A 294 15.17 6.21 21.91
N PHE A 295 15.54 6.99 20.89
CA PHE A 295 16.25 8.26 21.07
C PHE A 295 15.32 9.44 20.83
N SER A 296 15.02 10.22 21.87
CA SER A 296 14.24 11.45 21.77
C SER A 296 15.17 12.64 21.48
N ARG A 297 14.95 13.29 20.33
CA ARG A 297 15.73 14.43 19.85
C ARG A 297 15.54 15.68 20.71
N GLY A 298 14.36 15.84 21.34
CA GLY A 298 14.03 17.04 22.11
C GLY A 298 14.77 17.15 23.43
N ASN A 299 15.23 16.02 23.99
CA ASN A 299 15.88 16.00 25.32
C ASN A 299 17.13 15.11 25.38
N ASP A 300 17.65 14.66 24.23
CA ASP A 300 18.84 13.80 24.10
C ASP A 300 18.75 12.52 24.98
N ARG A 301 17.53 11.99 25.14
CA ARG A 301 17.30 10.81 25.96
C ARG A 301 17.37 9.56 25.10
N LEU A 302 18.26 8.65 25.44
CA LEU A 302 18.37 7.30 24.86
C LEU A 302 17.89 6.29 25.87
N THR A 303 16.85 5.50 25.52
CA THR A 303 16.27 4.43 26.35
C THR A 303 16.22 3.12 25.59
N VAL A 304 16.26 2.00 26.31
CA VAL A 304 16.15 0.66 25.74
C VAL A 304 14.97 -0.06 26.40
N THR A 305 14.06 -0.60 25.58
CA THR A 305 12.90 -1.36 26.04
C THR A 305 12.79 -2.68 25.29
N LYS A 306 12.11 -3.67 25.90
CA LYS A 306 11.69 -4.88 25.20
C LYS A 306 10.39 -4.59 24.44
N VAL A 307 10.32 -5.05 23.21
CA VAL A 307 9.16 -4.82 22.34
C VAL A 307 8.77 -6.10 21.60
N ASP A 308 7.52 -6.16 21.15
CA ASP A 308 7.13 -7.12 20.12
C ASP A 308 7.63 -6.60 18.76
N VAL A 309 8.65 -7.27 18.24
CA VAL A 309 9.36 -6.87 17.03
C VAL A 309 8.44 -6.82 15.81
N GLU A 310 7.48 -7.74 15.72
CA GLU A 310 6.54 -7.83 14.60
C GLU A 310 5.77 -6.51 14.37
N GLN A 311 5.46 -5.77 15.42
CA GLN A 311 4.77 -4.48 15.33
C GLN A 311 5.57 -3.42 14.56
N TYR A 312 6.89 -3.53 14.55
CA TYR A 312 7.80 -2.53 13.97
C TYR A 312 8.39 -2.94 12.61
N VAL A 313 8.34 -4.23 12.25
CA VAL A 313 9.04 -4.71 11.05
C VAL A 313 8.15 -5.50 10.09
N SER A 314 6.92 -5.85 10.45
CA SER A 314 6.03 -6.66 9.62
C SER A 314 5.55 -5.96 8.35
N TRP A 315 5.64 -4.64 8.30
CA TRP A 315 5.29 -3.85 7.12
C TRP A 315 6.09 -4.28 5.88
N LYS A 316 7.37 -4.66 6.03
CA LYS A 316 8.22 -5.15 4.93
C LYS A 316 7.68 -6.42 4.24
N ASP A 317 6.80 -7.15 4.91
CA ASP A 317 6.10 -8.35 4.41
C ASP A 317 4.65 -8.03 3.99
N GLY A 318 4.31 -6.74 3.86
CA GLY A 318 2.96 -6.26 3.52
C GLY A 318 1.92 -6.51 4.63
N ARG A 319 2.35 -6.74 5.88
CA ARG A 319 1.49 -7.00 7.03
C ARG A 319 1.46 -5.79 7.97
N LEU A 320 0.26 -5.40 8.40
CA LEU A 320 0.06 -4.40 9.45
C LEU A 320 -0.37 -5.12 10.73
N VAL A 321 0.38 -4.93 11.80
CA VAL A 321 0.08 -5.48 13.13
C VAL A 321 -0.45 -4.36 14.01
N PHE A 322 -1.68 -4.53 14.52
CA PHE A 322 -2.34 -3.56 15.41
C PHE A 322 -2.42 -4.15 16.82
N ASP A 323 -1.92 -3.42 17.80
CA ASP A 323 -1.97 -3.80 19.22
C ASP A 323 -2.99 -2.91 19.95
N ASN A 324 -4.31 -3.15 19.72
CA ASN A 324 -5.43 -2.52 20.41
C ASN A 324 -5.34 -0.97 20.62
N LYS A 325 -4.50 -0.28 19.86
CA LYS A 325 -4.40 1.18 19.86
C LYS A 325 -5.44 1.77 18.92
N PRO A 326 -6.16 2.83 19.30
CA PRO A 326 -7.02 3.55 18.38
C PRO A 326 -6.17 4.08 17.22
N LEU A 327 -6.73 4.03 16.00
CA LEU A 327 -6.15 4.71 14.85
C LEU A 327 -6.37 6.22 15.05
N GLU A 328 -5.29 6.98 15.22
CA GLU A 328 -5.32 8.45 15.27
C GLU A 328 -5.31 9.06 13.85
#